data_6677fe8f0b371fb20bdcfec1acdc1b98
#
_entry.id   6677fe8f0b371fb20bdcfec1acdc1b98
#
_cell.length_a   1.000
_cell.length_b   1.000
_cell.length_c   1.000
_cell.angle_alpha   90.00
_cell.angle_beta   90.00
_cell.angle_gamma   90.00
#
_symmetry.space_group_name_H-M   'P 1'
#
loop_
_entity.id
_entity.type
_entity.pdbx_description
1 polymer ?
#
loop_
_entity_poly.entity_id
_entity_poly.type
_entity_poly.pdbx_seq_one_letter_code
_entity_poly.pdbx_strand_id
1 'polypeptide(L)'
;MIVANTFPLLSELKFVKLKSLNDGWVGGKMLVSFSLENYRSYRKKAVLSMEPGERLRKYAKENTLGIAGTTEKFLKSVALFGANGSGKSTVVKGLELMREMVLRPTQDIGQPLPFEPFRLDEVSERQPTRFEAVFVKADVKYIYCFAYTESRVVAETLQERRLSGTRSKTKTIFQRTADGVRPVPKGQGKAVKGTRPNSLLLYSLQANNFTPAVQVFDWFRNDLIVFDQQVDFTIFDNGLLNDERVKKELNNFLRAADINIVGLGYREVAVPKTTTQLLEKFWQLYGATEIPAKQPIETSQRFLYTIRKRYDEQGRRISDAEIPLSAESTGTQRVVLIALAMISSQIQGNQKTVVFDEFEEGLHVEMAVGLLNLFNSVKNQNQFILATHQLELLDARIRTDQIYFTEKNYRGESDLYALFDYGASVARSDVAFSKRYIKGQFGAIPVINLENFHADLNQFKDEGNLGEYE
;
A
#
# COMPACT_ATOMS: atom_id res chain seq x y z
N MET A 1 4.51 31.49 25.88
CA MET A 1 5.10 30.41 26.70
C MET A 1 3.98 29.51 27.21
N ILE A 2 3.19 28.89 26.36
CA ILE A 2 2.20 27.82 26.62
C ILE A 2 1.97 27.13 25.29
N VAL A 3 2.89 26.29 24.82
CA VAL A 3 2.67 25.31 23.74
C VAL A 3 3.76 24.25 23.86
N ALA A 4 3.66 23.39 24.81
CA ALA A 4 4.55 22.23 24.87
C ALA A 4 3.98 21.10 25.75
N ASN A 5 2.69 20.73 25.62
CA ASN A 5 2.20 19.55 26.36
C ASN A 5 0.88 18.99 25.84
N THR A 6 0.65 18.88 24.53
CA THR A 6 -0.67 18.44 24.04
C THR A 6 -0.69 17.07 23.36
N PHE A 7 0.41 16.35 23.18
CA PHE A 7 0.38 14.99 22.60
C PHE A 7 1.20 13.93 23.35
N PRO A 8 1.05 13.75 24.68
CA PRO A 8 1.59 12.56 25.35
C PRO A 8 0.76 11.29 25.07
N LEU A 9 -0.47 11.40 24.56
CA LEU A 9 -1.47 10.33 24.56
C LEU A 9 -1.25 9.23 23.51
N LEU A 10 -0.69 9.52 22.34
CA LEU A 10 -0.42 8.48 21.34
C LEU A 10 0.70 7.53 21.74
N SER A 11 1.70 8.01 22.50
CA SER A 11 2.77 7.17 23.06
C SER A 11 2.30 6.32 24.24
N GLU A 12 1.24 6.73 24.93
CA GLU A 12 0.67 6.06 26.10
C GLU A 12 -0.50 5.11 25.77
N LEU A 13 -0.92 4.98 24.52
CA LEU A 13 -1.91 3.97 24.13
C LEU A 13 -1.47 2.60 24.65
N LYS A 14 -1.99 2.23 25.81
CA LYS A 14 -1.88 0.88 26.36
C LYS A 14 -2.79 -0.04 25.55
N PHE A 15 -2.33 -0.43 24.35
CA PHE A 15 -2.94 -1.58 23.71
C PHE A 15 -2.81 -2.77 24.68
N VAL A 16 -3.93 -3.18 25.24
CA VAL A 16 -3.97 -4.38 26.08
C VAL A 16 -3.38 -5.51 25.22
N LYS A 17 -2.46 -6.27 25.79
CA LYS A 17 -2.04 -7.55 25.22
C LYS A 17 -3.31 -8.43 25.18
N LEU A 18 -4.05 -8.33 24.12
CA LEU A 18 -5.08 -9.29 23.81
C LEU A 18 -4.32 -10.62 23.61
N LYS A 19 -4.50 -11.55 24.55
CA LYS A 19 -3.98 -12.91 24.37
C LYS A 19 -4.47 -13.37 23.01
N SER A 20 -3.54 -13.64 22.09
CA SER A 20 -3.88 -14.31 20.85
C SER A 20 -4.59 -15.59 21.24
N LEU A 21 -5.77 -15.82 20.69
CA LEU A 21 -6.54 -17.06 20.91
C LEU A 21 -5.85 -18.29 20.29
N ASN A 22 -4.70 -18.08 19.64
CA ASN A 22 -3.85 -19.12 19.08
C ASN A 22 -2.43 -18.96 19.61
N ASP A 23 -2.07 -19.70 20.64
CA ASP A 23 -0.67 -20.02 20.99
C ASP A 23 -0.01 -20.93 19.92
N GLY A 24 -0.59 -21.01 18.73
CA GLY A 24 -0.07 -21.67 17.54
C GLY A 24 0.73 -20.68 16.69
N TRP A 25 1.92 -21.05 16.38
CA TRP A 25 2.92 -20.47 15.49
C TRP A 25 2.33 -19.55 14.40
N VAL A 26 2.37 -18.24 14.58
CA VAL A 26 1.98 -17.25 13.56
C VAL A 26 3.21 -17.03 12.71
N GLY A 27 3.28 -17.70 11.57
CA GLY A 27 4.31 -17.45 10.57
C GLY A 27 4.24 -16.01 10.06
N GLY A 28 5.39 -15.40 9.75
CA GLY A 28 5.47 -14.03 9.26
C GLY A 28 4.68 -13.81 7.97
N LYS A 29 4.07 -12.64 7.82
CA LYS A 29 3.39 -12.20 6.59
C LYS A 29 3.93 -10.83 6.24
N MET A 30 5.08 -10.76 5.58
CA MET A 30 5.84 -9.53 5.40
C MET A 30 6.33 -9.37 3.98
N LEU A 31 6.23 -8.16 3.46
CA LEU A 31 6.95 -7.76 2.26
C LEU A 31 8.45 -7.69 2.58
N VAL A 32 9.27 -8.24 1.70
CA VAL A 32 10.73 -8.14 1.75
C VAL A 32 11.20 -7.06 0.78
N SER A 33 10.71 -7.10 -0.45
CA SER A 33 10.98 -6.07 -1.44
C SER A 33 9.93 -6.07 -2.55
N PHE A 34 9.79 -4.91 -3.18
CA PHE A 34 9.05 -4.73 -4.42
C PHE A 34 9.94 -4.07 -5.45
N SER A 35 9.91 -4.51 -6.69
CA SER A 35 10.59 -3.84 -7.78
C SER A 35 9.73 -3.69 -9.01
N LEU A 36 9.97 -2.62 -9.73
CA LEU A 36 9.32 -2.30 -11.00
C LEU A 36 10.38 -1.87 -12.03
N GLU A 37 10.12 -2.16 -13.28
CA GLU A 37 10.99 -1.82 -14.40
C GLU A 37 10.13 -1.56 -15.64
N ASN A 38 10.48 -0.54 -16.40
CA ASN A 38 9.75 -0.08 -17.57
C ASN A 38 8.25 0.15 -17.29
N TYR A 39 7.98 0.93 -16.25
CA TYR A 39 6.63 1.28 -15.84
C TYR A 39 6.49 2.79 -15.62
N ARG A 40 5.65 3.45 -16.40
CA ARG A 40 5.40 4.90 -16.36
C ARG A 40 6.71 5.71 -16.41
N SER A 41 7.10 6.38 -15.32
CA SER A 41 8.33 7.17 -15.25
C SER A 41 9.58 6.34 -14.90
N TYR A 42 9.45 5.09 -14.49
CA TYR A 42 10.58 4.20 -14.19
C TYR A 42 11.00 3.41 -15.40
N ARG A 43 12.04 3.86 -16.10
CA ARG A 43 12.65 3.15 -17.22
C ARG A 43 13.46 1.95 -16.75
N LYS A 44 14.34 2.17 -15.77
CA LYS A 44 15.21 1.15 -15.19
C LYS A 44 14.54 0.47 -14.00
N LYS A 45 15.10 -0.68 -13.59
CA LYS A 45 14.65 -1.38 -12.39
C LYS A 45 14.84 -0.49 -11.16
N ALA A 46 13.75 -0.20 -10.45
CA ALA A 46 13.73 0.43 -9.15
C ALA A 46 13.31 -0.59 -8.09
N VAL A 47 13.93 -0.55 -6.92
CA VAL A 47 13.71 -1.53 -5.84
C VAL A 47 13.38 -0.80 -4.55
N LEU A 48 12.22 -1.10 -3.97
CA LEU A 48 11.83 -0.74 -2.62
C LEU A 48 12.09 -1.93 -1.70
N SER A 49 13.03 -1.82 -0.77
CA SER A 49 13.37 -2.89 0.17
C SER A 49 12.83 -2.59 1.56
N MET A 50 12.29 -3.64 2.20
CA MET A 50 11.91 -3.64 3.62
C MET A 50 12.96 -4.37 4.48
N GLU A 51 14.12 -4.74 3.92
CA GLU A 51 15.22 -5.32 4.65
C GLU A 51 16.00 -4.22 5.39
N PRO A 52 16.30 -4.38 6.68
CA PRO A 52 17.04 -3.38 7.42
C PRO A 52 18.51 -3.35 6.99
N GLY A 53 19.06 -2.15 6.86
CA GLY A 53 20.48 -1.95 6.57
C GLY A 53 21.37 -2.58 7.65
N GLU A 54 22.44 -3.25 7.19
CA GLU A 54 23.41 -3.85 8.09
C GLU A 54 24.06 -2.81 9.01
N ARG A 55 24.31 -3.19 10.28
CA ARG A 55 25.00 -2.38 11.29
C ARG A 55 24.25 -1.15 11.80
N LEU A 56 23.03 -0.84 11.33
CA LEU A 56 22.23 0.25 11.87
C LEU A 56 21.61 -0.14 13.22
N ARG A 57 22.10 0.45 14.32
CA ARG A 57 21.61 0.15 15.68
C ARG A 57 20.49 1.06 16.16
N LYS A 58 20.44 2.31 15.64
CA LYS A 58 19.43 3.30 16.04
C LYS A 58 18.03 2.76 15.75
N TYR A 59 17.17 2.73 16.76
CA TYR A 59 15.78 2.24 16.68
C TYR A 59 15.63 0.80 16.15
N ALA A 60 16.68 -0.04 16.24
CA ALA A 60 16.63 -1.39 15.66
C ALA A 60 15.54 -2.27 16.30
N LYS A 61 15.26 -2.08 17.61
CA LYS A 61 14.23 -2.85 18.32
C LYS A 61 12.82 -2.38 18.01
N GLU A 62 12.65 -1.08 17.91
CA GLU A 62 11.37 -0.42 17.70
C GLU A 62 10.90 -0.55 16.24
N ASN A 63 11.82 -0.27 15.30
CA ASN A 63 11.50 -0.08 13.89
C ASN A 63 11.64 -1.36 13.03
N THR A 64 11.98 -2.51 13.65
CA THR A 64 12.05 -3.78 12.92
C THR A 64 11.13 -4.85 13.50
N LEU A 65 10.73 -5.77 12.63
CA LEU A 65 9.97 -6.98 12.96
C LEU A 65 10.85 -8.19 12.67
N GLY A 66 10.85 -9.17 13.57
CA GLY A 66 11.48 -10.46 13.37
C GLY A 66 10.45 -11.55 13.10
N ILE A 67 10.85 -12.59 12.41
CA ILE A 67 10.05 -13.81 12.27
C ILE A 67 10.53 -14.81 13.32
N ALA A 68 9.59 -15.33 14.12
CA ALA A 68 9.90 -16.30 15.15
C ALA A 68 10.61 -17.53 14.57
N GLY A 69 11.69 -17.99 15.25
CA GLY A 69 12.49 -19.14 14.80
C GLY A 69 13.44 -18.87 13.64
N THR A 70 13.60 -17.60 13.22
CA THR A 70 14.54 -17.20 12.16
C THR A 70 15.42 -16.01 12.60
N THR A 71 16.46 -15.71 11.83
CA THR A 71 17.29 -14.50 12.00
C THR A 71 16.82 -13.33 11.14
N GLU A 72 15.81 -13.56 10.29
CA GLU A 72 15.30 -12.58 9.35
C GLU A 72 14.59 -11.43 10.10
N LYS A 73 14.89 -10.19 9.69
CA LYS A 73 14.28 -8.97 10.20
C LYS A 73 13.84 -8.10 9.05
N PHE A 74 12.75 -7.38 9.26
CA PHE A 74 12.16 -6.47 8.26
C PHE A 74 11.80 -5.15 8.89
N LEU A 75 11.83 -4.08 8.10
CA LEU A 75 11.41 -2.75 8.52
C LEU A 75 9.90 -2.71 8.75
N LYS A 76 9.48 -1.96 9.76
CA LYS A 76 8.06 -1.71 10.05
C LYS A 76 7.46 -0.65 9.16
N SER A 77 8.27 0.30 8.72
CA SER A 77 7.82 1.33 7.78
C SER A 77 8.93 1.72 6.83
N VAL A 78 8.54 2.20 5.66
CA VAL A 78 9.38 2.99 4.76
C VAL A 78 8.58 4.20 4.29
N ALA A 79 9.26 5.33 4.11
CA ALA A 79 8.66 6.57 3.64
C ALA A 79 9.38 7.06 2.38
N LEU A 80 8.59 7.33 1.33
CA LEU A 80 9.02 7.77 0.02
C LEU A 80 8.88 9.30 -0.05
N PHE A 81 9.98 10.00 -0.19
CA PHE A 81 10.04 11.47 -0.33
C PHE A 81 10.47 11.87 -1.73
N GLY A 82 10.14 13.08 -2.13
CA GLY A 82 10.54 13.64 -3.42
C GLY A 82 9.57 14.71 -3.91
N ALA A 83 9.98 15.44 -4.94
CA ALA A 83 9.16 16.48 -5.56
C ALA A 83 7.85 15.92 -6.16
N ASN A 84 6.91 16.81 -6.47
CA ASN A 84 5.70 16.44 -7.23
C ASN A 84 6.11 15.89 -8.61
N GLY A 85 5.50 14.79 -9.00
CA GLY A 85 5.81 14.13 -10.27
C GLY A 85 7.14 13.37 -10.30
N SER A 86 7.89 13.24 -9.18
CA SER A 86 9.19 12.51 -9.14
C SER A 86 9.05 11.00 -9.29
N GLY A 87 7.87 10.42 -8.99
CA GLY A 87 7.63 8.98 -9.14
C GLY A 87 7.19 8.24 -7.88
N LYS A 88 6.94 8.93 -6.75
CA LYS A 88 6.43 8.31 -5.50
C LYS A 88 5.15 7.50 -5.73
N SER A 89 4.11 8.16 -6.25
CA SER A 89 2.83 7.50 -6.57
C SER A 89 2.96 6.41 -7.63
N THR A 90 3.98 6.49 -8.49
CA THR A 90 4.24 5.44 -9.48
C THR A 90 4.69 4.13 -8.83
N VAL A 91 5.48 4.19 -7.74
CA VAL A 91 5.85 2.99 -6.97
C VAL A 91 4.63 2.36 -6.33
N VAL A 92 3.77 3.18 -5.68
CA VAL A 92 2.52 2.71 -5.05
C VAL A 92 1.60 2.08 -6.10
N LYS A 93 1.33 2.79 -7.20
CA LYS A 93 0.48 2.31 -8.31
C LYS A 93 1.04 1.07 -9.01
N GLY A 94 2.37 0.92 -9.07
CA GLY A 94 3.01 -0.29 -9.58
C GLY A 94 2.73 -1.52 -8.71
N LEU A 95 2.79 -1.36 -7.38
CA LEU A 95 2.47 -2.44 -6.45
C LEU A 95 0.97 -2.78 -6.46
N GLU A 96 0.12 -1.76 -6.56
CA GLU A 96 -1.32 -1.92 -6.72
C GLU A 96 -1.67 -2.67 -8.02
N LEU A 97 -1.12 -2.23 -9.16
CA LEU A 97 -1.33 -2.86 -10.45
C LEU A 97 -0.84 -4.32 -10.45
N MET A 98 0.32 -4.61 -9.85
CA MET A 98 0.78 -5.98 -9.67
C MET A 98 -0.23 -6.82 -8.90
N ARG A 99 -0.78 -6.27 -7.80
CA ARG A 99 -1.83 -6.91 -7.00
C ARG A 99 -3.09 -7.17 -7.82
N GLU A 100 -3.57 -6.19 -8.57
CA GLU A 100 -4.77 -6.33 -9.39
C GLU A 100 -4.60 -7.39 -10.48
N MET A 101 -3.47 -7.40 -11.19
CA MET A 101 -3.18 -8.41 -12.21
C MET A 101 -3.13 -9.84 -11.63
N VAL A 102 -2.62 -10.00 -10.41
CA VAL A 102 -2.61 -11.28 -9.70
C VAL A 102 -4.03 -11.73 -9.33
N LEU A 103 -4.87 -10.80 -8.86
CA LEU A 103 -6.20 -11.13 -8.32
C LEU A 103 -7.29 -11.20 -9.39
N ARG A 104 -7.16 -10.44 -10.48
CA ARG A 104 -8.16 -10.31 -11.54
C ARG A 104 -7.58 -10.76 -12.87
N PRO A 105 -7.88 -12.00 -13.32
CA PRO A 105 -7.45 -12.46 -14.64
C PRO A 105 -8.22 -11.74 -15.75
N THR A 106 -7.64 -11.69 -16.94
CA THR A 106 -8.36 -11.29 -18.14
C THR A 106 -9.56 -12.22 -18.41
N GLN A 107 -10.67 -11.67 -18.90
CA GLN A 107 -11.88 -12.46 -19.14
C GLN A 107 -11.80 -13.25 -20.45
N ASP A 108 -11.17 -12.67 -21.48
CA ASP A 108 -11.00 -13.31 -22.79
C ASP A 108 -9.59 -13.10 -23.36
N ILE A 109 -9.27 -13.75 -24.49
CA ILE A 109 -7.94 -13.70 -25.12
C ILE A 109 -7.66 -12.36 -25.82
N GLY A 110 -8.69 -11.61 -26.18
CA GLY A 110 -8.59 -10.31 -26.86
C GLY A 110 -8.45 -9.14 -25.88
N GLN A 111 -8.70 -9.37 -24.60
CA GLN A 111 -8.61 -8.30 -23.59
C GLN A 111 -7.16 -7.86 -23.43
N PRO A 112 -6.83 -6.55 -23.63
CA PRO A 112 -5.50 -6.04 -23.42
C PRO A 112 -5.13 -6.05 -21.93
N LEU A 113 -3.85 -6.22 -21.63
CA LEU A 113 -3.29 -6.03 -20.31
C LEU A 113 -3.06 -4.53 -20.06
N PRO A 114 -3.10 -4.07 -18.81
CA PRO A 114 -2.87 -2.67 -18.44
C PRO A 114 -1.37 -2.32 -18.61
N PHE A 115 -1.00 -1.95 -19.85
CA PHE A 115 0.38 -1.73 -20.24
C PHE A 115 0.71 -0.24 -20.34
N GLU A 116 1.54 0.23 -19.42
CA GLU A 116 1.97 1.62 -19.31
C GLU A 116 3.50 1.70 -19.22
N PRO A 117 4.22 1.41 -20.33
CA PRO A 117 5.68 1.45 -20.34
C PRO A 117 6.21 2.88 -20.24
N PHE A 118 7.52 3.03 -20.04
CA PHE A 118 8.18 4.32 -20.19
C PHE A 118 8.13 4.76 -21.65
N ARG A 119 7.47 5.90 -21.93
CA ARG A 119 7.14 6.37 -23.28
C ARG A 119 8.04 7.47 -23.81
N LEU A 120 9.06 7.89 -23.04
CA LEU A 120 9.94 9.00 -23.42
C LEU A 120 11.20 8.51 -24.14
N ASP A 121 11.18 7.24 -24.60
CA ASP A 121 12.23 6.65 -25.42
C ASP A 121 11.64 5.51 -26.27
N GLU A 122 12.00 5.47 -27.55
CA GLU A 122 11.45 4.55 -28.56
C GLU A 122 11.67 3.07 -28.26
N VAL A 123 12.77 2.75 -27.55
CA VAL A 123 13.11 1.37 -27.21
C VAL A 123 12.26 0.88 -26.06
N SER A 124 12.15 1.68 -25.00
CA SER A 124 11.42 1.32 -23.78
C SER A 124 9.92 1.18 -24.02
N GLU A 125 9.34 1.99 -24.91
CA GLU A 125 7.92 1.91 -25.25
C GLU A 125 7.50 0.50 -25.75
N ARG A 126 8.43 -0.21 -26.37
CA ARG A 126 8.20 -1.56 -26.93
C ARG A 126 8.68 -2.70 -26.04
N GLN A 127 9.38 -2.38 -24.95
CA GLN A 127 9.87 -3.37 -24.01
C GLN A 127 8.81 -3.76 -22.99
N PRO A 128 8.85 -4.99 -22.45
CA PRO A 128 7.92 -5.41 -21.41
C PRO A 128 8.04 -4.59 -20.13
N THR A 129 6.93 -4.31 -19.48
CA THR A 129 6.90 -3.91 -18.07
C THR A 129 7.16 -5.12 -17.20
N ARG A 130 7.98 -4.98 -16.15
CA ARG A 130 8.31 -6.04 -15.21
C ARG A 130 7.99 -5.63 -13.79
N PHE A 131 7.35 -6.54 -13.03
CA PHE A 131 7.14 -6.44 -11.59
C PHE A 131 7.73 -7.65 -10.88
N GLU A 132 8.27 -7.43 -9.69
CA GLU A 132 8.72 -8.48 -8.80
C GLU A 132 8.34 -8.13 -7.35
N ALA A 133 7.71 -9.07 -6.65
CA ALA A 133 7.46 -8.99 -5.23
C ALA A 133 8.15 -10.15 -4.52
N VAL A 134 8.92 -9.82 -3.50
CA VAL A 134 9.52 -10.79 -2.57
C VAL A 134 8.83 -10.61 -1.22
N PHE A 135 8.27 -11.68 -0.68
CA PHE A 135 7.54 -11.60 0.59
C PHE A 135 7.63 -12.93 1.34
N VAL A 136 7.36 -12.87 2.62
CA VAL A 136 7.25 -14.04 3.49
C VAL A 136 5.79 -14.33 3.76
N LYS A 137 5.42 -15.60 3.69
CA LYS A 137 4.14 -16.09 4.18
C LYS A 137 4.37 -17.39 4.94
N ALA A 138 3.94 -17.42 6.19
CA ALA A 138 4.30 -18.44 7.15
C ALA A 138 5.84 -18.53 7.35
N ASP A 139 6.46 -19.63 7.03
CA ASP A 139 7.91 -19.86 7.11
C ASP A 139 8.59 -19.92 5.73
N VAL A 140 7.89 -19.46 4.68
CA VAL A 140 8.37 -19.50 3.30
C VAL A 140 8.53 -18.10 2.73
N LYS A 141 9.73 -17.81 2.22
CA LYS A 141 10.02 -16.62 1.40
C LYS A 141 9.68 -16.96 -0.05
N TYR A 142 8.70 -16.26 -0.62
CA TYR A 142 8.31 -16.34 -2.02
C TYR A 142 8.97 -15.21 -2.82
N ILE A 143 9.40 -15.54 -4.04
CA ILE A 143 9.88 -14.59 -5.04
C ILE A 143 8.97 -14.79 -6.24
N TYR A 144 8.13 -13.81 -6.52
CA TYR A 144 7.21 -13.85 -7.64
C TYR A 144 7.44 -12.66 -8.56
N CYS A 145 7.72 -12.94 -9.82
CA CYS A 145 7.92 -11.92 -10.83
C CYS A 145 7.24 -12.28 -12.14
N PHE A 146 6.83 -11.25 -12.88
CA PHE A 146 6.38 -11.40 -14.26
C PHE A 146 6.76 -10.18 -15.10
N ALA A 147 6.84 -10.41 -16.41
CA ALA A 147 7.02 -9.38 -17.42
C ALA A 147 5.93 -9.52 -18.47
N TYR A 148 5.37 -8.39 -18.94
CA TYR A 148 4.24 -8.39 -19.85
C TYR A 148 4.28 -7.20 -20.81
N THR A 149 3.60 -7.37 -21.93
CA THR A 149 3.24 -6.31 -22.88
C THR A 149 1.72 -6.16 -22.90
N GLU A 150 1.19 -5.26 -23.68
CA GLU A 150 -0.23 -5.07 -23.81
C GLU A 150 -0.99 -6.36 -24.20
N SER A 151 -0.40 -7.22 -25.03
CA SER A 151 -1.07 -8.40 -25.56
C SER A 151 -0.80 -9.68 -24.79
N ARG A 152 0.28 -9.78 -24.02
CA ARG A 152 0.66 -11.06 -23.38
C ARG A 152 1.63 -10.93 -22.22
N VAL A 153 1.64 -11.95 -21.37
CA VAL A 153 2.68 -12.22 -20.40
C VAL A 153 3.86 -12.89 -21.13
N VAL A 154 5.03 -12.23 -21.12
CA VAL A 154 6.23 -12.71 -21.85
C VAL A 154 7.14 -13.57 -20.97
N ALA A 155 7.13 -13.33 -19.66
CA ALA A 155 7.84 -14.15 -18.69
C ALA A 155 7.08 -14.15 -17.35
N GLU A 156 7.12 -15.26 -16.62
CA GLU A 156 6.54 -15.38 -15.29
C GLU A 156 7.32 -16.44 -14.49
N THR A 157 7.70 -16.12 -13.25
CA THR A 157 8.50 -17.01 -12.41
C THR A 157 8.00 -16.99 -10.99
N LEU A 158 7.87 -18.17 -10.39
CA LEU A 158 7.63 -18.35 -8.96
C LEU A 158 8.75 -19.20 -8.36
N GLN A 159 9.38 -18.66 -7.31
CA GLN A 159 10.37 -19.38 -6.51
C GLN A 159 9.98 -19.34 -5.04
N GLU A 160 10.46 -20.32 -4.29
CA GLU A 160 10.26 -20.43 -2.84
C GLU A 160 11.56 -20.76 -2.13
N ARG A 161 11.71 -20.25 -0.89
CA ARG A 161 12.78 -20.62 0.03
C ARG A 161 12.21 -20.74 1.44
N ARG A 162 12.36 -21.89 2.09
CA ARG A 162 12.00 -22.02 3.49
C ARG A 162 12.96 -21.22 4.37
N LEU A 163 12.43 -20.55 5.38
CA LEU A 163 13.22 -19.75 6.34
C LEU A 163 13.72 -20.62 7.51
N SER A 164 12.99 -21.68 7.85
CA SER A 164 13.39 -22.66 8.85
C SER A 164 14.45 -23.61 8.29
N GLY A 165 15.60 -23.70 8.97
CA GLY A 165 16.70 -24.62 8.60
C GLY A 165 17.94 -23.91 8.04
N THR A 166 19.12 -24.39 8.50
CA THR A 166 20.42 -23.74 8.26
C THR A 166 20.94 -23.77 6.82
N ARG A 167 20.29 -24.49 5.88
CA ARG A 167 20.74 -24.65 4.47
C ARG A 167 19.60 -24.67 3.45
N SER A 168 18.56 -23.89 3.66
CA SER A 168 17.45 -23.85 2.70
C SER A 168 17.86 -23.14 1.39
N LYS A 169 17.81 -23.88 0.28
CA LYS A 169 18.08 -23.36 -1.08
C LYS A 169 16.78 -22.80 -1.68
N THR A 170 16.91 -21.77 -2.49
CA THR A 170 15.82 -21.29 -3.33
C THR A 170 15.46 -22.34 -4.38
N LYS A 171 14.18 -22.69 -4.46
CA LYS A 171 13.63 -23.66 -5.40
C LYS A 171 12.73 -22.96 -6.39
N THR A 172 12.95 -23.16 -7.68
CA THR A 172 12.03 -22.71 -8.72
C THR A 172 10.83 -23.64 -8.78
N ILE A 173 9.63 -23.06 -8.57
CA ILE A 173 8.36 -23.77 -8.66
C ILE A 173 7.91 -23.87 -10.10
N PHE A 174 7.99 -22.76 -10.83
CA PHE A 174 7.83 -22.69 -12.27
C PHE A 174 8.53 -21.46 -12.84
N GLN A 175 8.91 -21.56 -14.10
CA GLN A 175 9.33 -20.46 -14.95
C GLN A 175 8.65 -20.60 -16.30
N ARG A 176 7.89 -19.60 -16.70
CA ARG A 176 7.21 -19.49 -17.99
C ARG A 176 7.98 -18.50 -18.86
N THR A 177 8.26 -18.90 -20.08
CA THR A 177 8.89 -18.10 -21.14
C THR A 177 8.19 -18.37 -22.47
N ALA A 178 8.71 -17.82 -23.56
CA ALA A 178 8.25 -18.13 -24.91
C ALA A 178 8.37 -19.62 -25.25
N ASP A 179 9.36 -20.32 -24.65
CA ASP A 179 9.63 -21.75 -24.89
C ASP A 179 8.73 -22.68 -24.03
N GLY A 180 7.81 -22.11 -23.26
CA GLY A 180 6.89 -22.83 -22.39
C GLY A 180 7.16 -22.70 -20.91
N VAL A 181 6.70 -23.67 -20.13
CA VAL A 181 6.80 -23.68 -18.66
C VAL A 181 7.75 -24.77 -18.19
N ARG A 182 8.77 -24.44 -17.41
CA ARG A 182 9.74 -25.40 -16.83
C ARG A 182 10.18 -24.94 -15.43
N PRO A 183 10.20 -25.82 -14.40
CA PRO A 183 9.53 -27.12 -14.42
C PRO A 183 8.00 -26.97 -14.48
N VAL A 184 7.32 -27.96 -15.03
CA VAL A 184 5.85 -28.02 -14.92
C VAL A 184 5.50 -28.49 -13.50
N PRO A 185 4.70 -27.73 -12.72
CA PRO A 185 4.33 -28.18 -11.37
C PRO A 185 3.57 -29.51 -11.42
N LYS A 186 3.90 -30.41 -10.47
CA LYS A 186 3.35 -31.76 -10.43
C LYS A 186 1.81 -31.73 -10.41
N GLY A 187 1.18 -32.49 -11.30
CA GLY A 187 -0.27 -32.57 -11.41
C GLY A 187 -0.94 -31.37 -12.13
N GLN A 188 -0.19 -30.32 -12.52
CA GLN A 188 -0.74 -29.09 -13.06
C GLN A 188 -0.63 -28.92 -14.59
N GLY A 189 -0.31 -30.01 -15.31
CA GLY A 189 -0.12 -29.95 -16.77
C GLY A 189 -1.34 -29.42 -17.55
N LYS A 190 -2.57 -29.69 -17.09
CA LYS A 190 -3.80 -29.13 -17.70
C LYS A 190 -3.91 -27.63 -17.48
N ALA A 191 -3.66 -27.15 -16.26
CA ALA A 191 -3.67 -25.71 -15.91
C ALA A 191 -2.63 -24.95 -16.72
N VAL A 192 -1.41 -25.50 -16.85
CA VAL A 192 -0.33 -24.91 -17.65
C VAL A 192 -0.76 -24.77 -19.12
N LYS A 193 -1.29 -25.85 -19.73
CA LYS A 193 -1.73 -25.85 -21.13
C LYS A 193 -2.95 -24.94 -21.38
N GLY A 194 -3.84 -24.82 -20.39
CA GLY A 194 -5.07 -24.01 -20.49
C GLY A 194 -4.85 -22.53 -20.17
N THR A 195 -3.66 -22.11 -19.73
CA THR A 195 -3.40 -20.71 -19.42
C THR A 195 -3.26 -19.89 -20.69
N ARG A 196 -4.09 -18.86 -20.81
CA ARG A 196 -4.07 -17.94 -21.96
C ARG A 196 -2.77 -17.10 -21.98
N PRO A 197 -2.35 -16.62 -23.18
CA PRO A 197 -1.16 -15.77 -23.30
C PRO A 197 -1.26 -14.49 -22.46
N ASN A 198 -2.43 -13.88 -22.35
CA ASN A 198 -2.69 -12.65 -21.60
C ASN A 198 -3.17 -12.89 -20.15
N SER A 199 -2.93 -14.08 -19.59
CA SER A 199 -3.27 -14.41 -18.20
C SER A 199 -2.05 -14.91 -17.46
N LEU A 200 -1.95 -14.62 -16.17
CA LEU A 200 -0.89 -15.13 -15.31
C LEU A 200 -1.09 -16.62 -15.03
N LEU A 201 -0.04 -17.40 -15.14
CA LEU A 201 -0.04 -18.84 -14.80
C LEU A 201 -0.35 -19.05 -13.32
N LEU A 202 0.12 -18.14 -12.46
CA LEU A 202 -0.18 -18.15 -11.03
C LEU A 202 -1.68 -18.28 -10.77
N TYR A 203 -2.50 -17.48 -11.49
CA TYR A 203 -3.95 -17.52 -11.36
C TYR A 203 -4.54 -18.88 -11.73
N SER A 204 -4.09 -19.45 -12.85
CA SER A 204 -4.54 -20.79 -13.28
C SER A 204 -4.16 -21.88 -12.28
N LEU A 205 -2.97 -21.78 -11.71
CA LEU A 205 -2.48 -22.74 -10.71
C LEU A 205 -3.26 -22.62 -9.38
N GLN A 206 -3.56 -21.39 -8.90
CA GLN A 206 -4.34 -21.23 -7.68
C GLN A 206 -5.79 -21.71 -7.87
N ALA A 207 -6.39 -21.45 -9.04
CA ALA A 207 -7.73 -21.94 -9.37
C ALA A 207 -7.82 -23.48 -9.41
N ASN A 208 -6.69 -24.16 -9.62
CA ASN A 208 -6.54 -25.61 -9.52
C ASN A 208 -5.98 -26.09 -8.17
N ASN A 209 -6.09 -25.27 -7.12
CA ASN A 209 -5.70 -25.60 -5.74
C ASN A 209 -4.21 -25.99 -5.59
N PHE A 210 -3.32 -25.49 -6.43
CA PHE A 210 -1.90 -25.69 -6.27
C PHE A 210 -1.35 -24.84 -5.12
N THR A 211 -0.97 -25.50 -4.02
CA THR A 211 -0.66 -24.85 -2.73
C THR A 211 0.30 -23.65 -2.82
N PRO A 212 1.47 -23.71 -3.50
CA PRO A 212 2.35 -22.53 -3.58
C PRO A 212 1.67 -21.33 -4.25
N ALA A 213 0.88 -21.56 -5.32
CA ALA A 213 0.15 -20.49 -6.00
C ALA A 213 -0.98 -19.94 -5.14
N VAL A 214 -1.69 -20.79 -4.39
CA VAL A 214 -2.72 -20.38 -3.42
C VAL A 214 -2.11 -19.48 -2.34
N GLN A 215 -0.92 -19.81 -1.80
CA GLN A 215 -0.26 -19.00 -0.78
C GLN A 215 0.14 -17.62 -1.31
N VAL A 216 0.67 -17.56 -2.53
CA VAL A 216 1.04 -16.28 -3.17
C VAL A 216 -0.22 -15.45 -3.45
N PHE A 217 -1.25 -16.03 -4.05
CA PHE A 217 -2.52 -15.36 -4.33
C PHE A 217 -3.17 -14.81 -3.04
N ASP A 218 -3.18 -15.61 -1.97
CA ASP A 218 -3.74 -15.23 -0.70
C ASP A 218 -2.96 -14.07 -0.03
N TRP A 219 -1.63 -14.02 -0.20
CA TRP A 219 -0.85 -12.90 0.29
C TRP A 219 -1.25 -11.58 -0.40
N PHE A 220 -1.35 -11.57 -1.73
CA PHE A 220 -1.80 -10.39 -2.47
C PHE A 220 -3.24 -10.01 -2.12
N ARG A 221 -4.11 -10.98 -1.86
CA ARG A 221 -5.52 -10.75 -1.56
C ARG A 221 -5.74 -10.22 -0.14
N ASN A 222 -5.12 -10.86 0.84
CA ASN A 222 -5.46 -10.68 2.25
C ASN A 222 -4.38 -9.96 3.06
N ASP A 223 -3.10 -10.01 2.65
CA ASP A 223 -1.99 -9.51 3.46
C ASP A 223 -1.38 -8.22 2.92
N LEU A 224 -1.61 -7.88 1.64
CA LEU A 224 -1.25 -6.60 1.03
C LEU A 224 -2.49 -5.71 0.88
N ILE A 225 -2.49 -4.58 1.57
CA ILE A 225 -3.56 -3.57 1.54
C ILE A 225 -2.99 -2.30 0.93
N VAL A 226 -3.55 -1.85 -0.18
CA VAL A 226 -3.21 -0.57 -0.80
C VAL A 226 -4.38 0.37 -0.60
N PHE A 227 -4.12 1.51 0.03
CA PHE A 227 -5.10 2.57 0.18
C PHE A 227 -4.91 3.60 -0.92
N ASP A 228 -5.85 3.60 -1.84
CA ASP A 228 -6.08 4.65 -2.80
C ASP A 228 -7.11 5.66 -2.24
N GLN A 229 -7.41 6.72 -2.98
CA GLN A 229 -8.38 7.76 -2.61
C GLN A 229 -9.80 7.23 -2.33
N GLN A 230 -10.12 6.03 -2.82
CA GLN A 230 -11.37 5.33 -2.52
C GLN A 230 -11.13 4.16 -1.57
N VAL A 231 -11.58 4.34 -0.33
CA VAL A 231 -11.39 3.34 0.70
C VAL A 231 -12.47 2.27 0.64
N ASP A 232 -12.07 1.04 0.34
CA ASP A 232 -12.94 -0.13 0.49
C ASP A 232 -12.86 -0.66 1.94
N PHE A 233 -13.87 -0.33 2.73
CA PHE A 233 -13.97 -0.81 4.12
C PHE A 233 -14.28 -2.30 4.25
N THR A 234 -14.66 -2.98 3.16
CA THR A 234 -14.94 -4.43 3.17
C THR A 234 -13.67 -5.27 3.39
N ILE A 235 -12.48 -4.67 3.26
CA ILE A 235 -11.19 -5.29 3.57
C ILE A 235 -11.09 -5.71 5.04
N PHE A 236 -11.83 -5.03 5.92
CA PHE A 236 -11.87 -5.36 7.33
C PHE A 236 -12.97 -6.40 7.59
N ASP A 237 -12.54 -7.54 8.11
CA ASP A 237 -13.44 -8.66 8.45
C ASP A 237 -14.69 -8.16 9.17
N ASN A 238 -15.82 -8.55 8.62
CA ASN A 238 -17.15 -8.11 8.99
C ASN A 238 -17.54 -8.40 10.47
N GLY A 239 -16.84 -9.33 11.13
CA GLY A 239 -17.00 -9.61 12.53
C GLY A 239 -16.21 -8.70 13.46
N LEU A 240 -15.24 -7.96 12.96
CA LEU A 240 -14.32 -7.18 13.78
C LEU A 240 -15.05 -6.11 14.61
N LEU A 241 -15.98 -5.40 14.01
CA LEU A 241 -16.77 -4.36 14.69
C LEU A 241 -17.86 -4.91 15.64
N ASN A 242 -18.10 -6.23 15.64
CA ASN A 242 -18.99 -6.87 16.61
C ASN A 242 -18.29 -7.19 17.93
N ASP A 243 -16.96 -7.25 17.95
CA ASP A 243 -16.20 -7.50 19.18
C ASP A 243 -16.12 -6.21 20.00
N GLU A 244 -16.69 -6.22 21.19
CA GLU A 244 -16.70 -5.08 22.12
C GLU A 244 -15.28 -4.63 22.52
N ARG A 245 -14.29 -5.54 22.49
CA ARG A 245 -12.88 -5.20 22.74
C ARG A 245 -12.33 -4.35 21.60
N VAL A 246 -12.67 -4.69 20.36
CA VAL A 246 -12.30 -3.91 19.15
C VAL A 246 -12.88 -2.53 19.22
N LYS A 247 -14.19 -2.42 19.50
CA LYS A 247 -14.86 -1.13 19.63
C LYS A 247 -14.21 -0.26 20.71
N LYS A 248 -13.88 -0.85 21.85
CA LYS A 248 -13.21 -0.14 22.94
C LYS A 248 -11.84 0.38 22.52
N GLU A 249 -11.01 -0.46 21.91
CA GLU A 249 -9.66 -0.05 21.48
C GLU A 249 -9.73 0.97 20.34
N LEU A 250 -10.64 0.80 19.38
CA LEU A 250 -10.88 1.77 18.32
C LEU A 250 -11.30 3.13 18.89
N ASN A 251 -12.23 3.15 19.84
CA ASN A 251 -12.67 4.38 20.50
C ASN A 251 -11.53 5.05 21.26
N ASN A 252 -10.66 4.27 21.92
CA ASN A 252 -9.48 4.77 22.59
C ASN A 252 -8.50 5.40 21.59
N PHE A 253 -8.29 4.74 20.45
CA PHE A 253 -7.42 5.25 19.39
C PHE A 253 -7.96 6.58 18.82
N LEU A 254 -9.24 6.62 18.48
CA LEU A 254 -9.88 7.82 17.92
C LEU A 254 -9.86 9.01 18.90
N ARG A 255 -10.08 8.76 20.19
CA ARG A 255 -9.96 9.81 21.23
C ARG A 255 -8.53 10.33 21.37
N ALA A 256 -7.53 9.44 21.27
CA ALA A 256 -6.13 9.84 21.34
C ALA A 256 -5.68 10.63 20.10
N ALA A 257 -6.37 10.47 18.99
CA ALA A 257 -6.16 11.22 17.76
C ALA A 257 -6.83 12.62 17.77
N ASP A 258 -7.38 13.06 18.91
CA ASP A 258 -8.10 14.33 19.12
C ASP A 258 -9.29 14.53 18.15
N ILE A 259 -9.88 13.41 17.70
CA ILE A 259 -11.08 13.44 16.89
C ILE A 259 -12.29 13.35 17.81
N ASN A 260 -13.19 14.33 17.75
CA ASN A 260 -14.41 14.39 18.59
C ASN A 260 -15.42 13.28 18.20
N ILE A 261 -14.92 12.05 18.11
CA ILE A 261 -15.68 10.83 17.83
C ILE A 261 -15.85 10.08 19.14
N VAL A 262 -17.09 9.77 19.47
CA VAL A 262 -17.43 8.96 20.65
C VAL A 262 -17.24 7.48 20.37
N GLY A 263 -17.51 7.08 19.13
CA GLY A 263 -17.41 5.70 18.67
C GLY A 263 -17.59 5.54 17.17
N LEU A 264 -17.36 4.31 16.72
CA LEU A 264 -17.65 3.86 15.36
C LEU A 264 -18.70 2.76 15.42
N GLY A 265 -19.68 2.83 14.53
CA GLY A 265 -20.69 1.81 14.33
C GLY A 265 -20.79 1.38 12.86
N TYR A 266 -21.58 0.35 12.60
CA TYR A 266 -21.96 -0.01 11.25
C TYR A 266 -23.44 -0.38 11.19
N ARG A 267 -24.03 -0.17 10.01
CA ARG A 267 -25.38 -0.64 9.68
C ARG A 267 -25.30 -1.53 8.47
N GLU A 268 -26.02 -2.62 8.52
CA GLU A 268 -26.25 -3.48 7.38
C GLU A 268 -27.60 -3.10 6.76
N VAL A 269 -27.57 -2.60 5.53
CA VAL A 269 -28.76 -2.22 4.78
C VAL A 269 -28.97 -3.24 3.69
N ALA A 270 -30.12 -3.87 3.67
CA ALA A 270 -30.49 -4.79 2.61
C ALA A 270 -30.52 -4.05 1.25
N VAL A 271 -29.82 -4.57 0.26
CA VAL A 271 -29.92 -4.03 -1.12
C VAL A 271 -31.35 -4.28 -1.61
N PRO A 272 -32.07 -3.26 -2.06
CA PRO A 272 -33.43 -3.44 -2.56
C PRO A 272 -33.48 -4.50 -3.67
N LYS A 273 -34.44 -5.41 -3.58
CA LYS A 273 -34.61 -6.46 -4.61
C LYS A 273 -34.76 -5.91 -6.04
N THR A 274 -35.25 -4.68 -6.17
CA THR A 274 -35.31 -3.95 -7.43
C THR A 274 -33.94 -3.64 -8.01
N THR A 275 -32.95 -3.34 -7.18
CA THR A 275 -31.56 -3.06 -7.63
C THR A 275 -30.87 -4.35 -8.09
N THR A 276 -31.03 -5.45 -7.35
CA THR A 276 -30.54 -6.77 -7.74
C THR A 276 -31.20 -7.25 -9.05
N GLN A 277 -32.51 -7.09 -9.18
CA GLN A 277 -33.24 -7.43 -10.42
C GLN A 277 -32.85 -6.53 -11.60
N LEU A 278 -32.57 -5.26 -11.38
CA LEU A 278 -32.07 -4.35 -12.42
C LEU A 278 -30.65 -4.73 -12.87
N LEU A 279 -29.79 -5.11 -11.95
CA LEU A 279 -28.45 -5.63 -12.26
C LEU A 279 -28.55 -6.94 -13.01
N GLU A 280 -29.38 -7.88 -12.59
CA GLU A 280 -29.63 -9.14 -13.31
C GLU A 280 -30.16 -8.91 -14.75
N LYS A 281 -31.12 -7.98 -14.91
CA LYS A 281 -31.64 -7.59 -16.24
C LYS A 281 -30.59 -6.90 -17.08
N PHE A 282 -29.76 -6.04 -16.48
CA PHE A 282 -28.66 -5.38 -17.18
C PHE A 282 -27.65 -6.41 -17.71
N TRP A 283 -27.24 -7.38 -16.90
CA TRP A 283 -26.37 -8.46 -17.33
C TRP A 283 -26.98 -9.34 -18.44
N GLN A 284 -28.29 -9.62 -18.36
CA GLN A 284 -29.01 -10.35 -19.40
C GLN A 284 -29.09 -9.59 -20.73
N LEU A 285 -29.27 -8.26 -20.69
CA LEU A 285 -29.36 -7.40 -21.88
C LEU A 285 -28.00 -7.23 -22.59
N TYR A 286 -26.90 -7.24 -21.86
CA TYR A 286 -25.55 -7.07 -22.42
C TYR A 286 -24.86 -8.40 -22.77
N GLY A 287 -25.61 -9.50 -22.86
CA GLY A 287 -25.14 -10.76 -23.47
C GLY A 287 -24.17 -11.56 -22.60
N ALA A 288 -24.12 -11.29 -21.31
CA ALA A 288 -23.47 -12.20 -20.37
C ALA A 288 -24.35 -13.44 -20.23
N THR A 289 -24.13 -14.45 -21.09
CA THR A 289 -24.85 -15.73 -21.12
C THR A 289 -24.56 -16.60 -19.88
N GLU A 290 -23.62 -16.21 -19.03
CA GLU A 290 -23.41 -16.78 -17.71
C GLU A 290 -23.10 -15.62 -16.75
N ILE A 291 -24.01 -15.35 -15.82
CA ILE A 291 -23.65 -14.72 -14.56
C ILE A 291 -22.45 -15.53 -14.03
N PRO A 292 -21.29 -14.91 -13.74
CA PRO A 292 -20.21 -15.66 -13.12
C PRO A 292 -20.79 -16.34 -11.90
N ALA A 293 -21.08 -17.62 -12.02
CA ALA A 293 -21.76 -18.41 -11.03
C ALA A 293 -20.81 -18.54 -9.86
N LYS A 294 -20.72 -17.50 -8.98
CA LYS A 294 -20.12 -17.56 -7.64
C LYS A 294 -19.64 -16.22 -7.09
N GLN A 295 -20.11 -15.08 -7.60
CA GLN A 295 -20.19 -13.95 -6.68
C GLN A 295 -21.65 -13.86 -6.24
N PRO A 296 -21.99 -14.24 -5.00
CA PRO A 296 -23.32 -13.95 -4.48
C PRO A 296 -23.49 -12.44 -4.62
N ILE A 297 -24.54 -12.00 -5.34
CA ILE A 297 -24.93 -10.60 -5.35
C ILE A 297 -25.12 -10.27 -3.86
N GLU A 298 -24.27 -9.38 -3.35
CA GLU A 298 -24.36 -9.00 -1.94
C GLU A 298 -25.78 -8.49 -1.70
N THR A 299 -26.53 -9.23 -0.92
CA THR A 299 -27.93 -8.91 -0.59
C THR A 299 -28.04 -7.83 0.49
N SER A 300 -26.91 -7.46 1.08
CA SER A 300 -26.79 -6.39 2.06
C SER A 300 -25.52 -5.58 1.82
N GLN A 301 -25.62 -4.28 2.03
CA GLN A 301 -24.50 -3.35 1.96
C GLN A 301 -24.25 -2.80 3.35
N ARG A 302 -22.99 -2.73 3.77
CA ARG A 302 -22.59 -2.24 5.08
C ARG A 302 -22.08 -0.82 4.99
N PHE A 303 -22.60 0.02 5.88
CA PHE A 303 -22.22 1.42 5.99
C PHE A 303 -21.62 1.67 7.36
N LEU A 304 -20.40 2.17 7.38
CA LEU A 304 -19.76 2.65 8.59
C LEU A 304 -20.24 4.08 8.89
N TYR A 305 -20.44 4.36 10.17
CA TYR A 305 -20.77 5.69 10.65
C TYR A 305 -20.00 6.00 11.94
N THR A 306 -19.66 7.26 12.11
CA THR A 306 -19.10 7.78 13.35
C THR A 306 -20.22 8.21 14.27
N ILE A 307 -19.98 8.10 15.57
CA ILE A 307 -20.89 8.58 16.60
C ILE A 307 -20.27 9.81 17.22
N ARG A 308 -21.00 10.95 17.14
CA ARG A 308 -20.55 12.24 17.66
C ARG A 308 -21.53 12.78 18.68
N LYS A 309 -21.02 13.54 19.66
CA LYS A 309 -21.88 14.21 20.64
C LYS A 309 -22.67 15.34 19.98
N ARG A 310 -23.95 15.39 20.18
CA ARG A 310 -24.84 16.45 19.76
C ARG A 310 -25.14 17.40 20.93
N TYR A 311 -25.08 18.70 20.67
CA TYR A 311 -25.25 19.76 21.66
C TYR A 311 -26.45 20.65 21.30
N ASP A 312 -27.08 21.28 22.33
CA ASP A 312 -28.04 22.35 22.15
C ASP A 312 -27.34 23.71 21.90
N GLU A 313 -28.12 24.77 21.69
CA GLU A 313 -27.61 26.12 21.47
C GLU A 313 -26.80 26.65 22.68
N GLN A 314 -27.02 26.13 23.86
CA GLN A 314 -26.30 26.49 25.09
C GLN A 314 -25.05 25.61 25.30
N GLY A 315 -24.70 24.74 24.37
CA GLY A 315 -23.52 23.86 24.46
C GLY A 315 -23.69 22.66 25.39
N ARG A 316 -24.90 22.31 25.82
CA ARG A 316 -25.17 21.13 26.64
C ARG A 316 -25.40 19.91 25.77
N ARG A 317 -24.74 18.79 26.08
CA ARG A 317 -24.95 17.52 25.36
C ARG A 317 -26.39 17.04 25.52
N ILE A 318 -27.09 16.82 24.41
CA ILE A 318 -28.47 16.38 24.38
C ILE A 318 -28.64 14.93 23.88
N SER A 319 -27.77 14.49 22.97
CA SER A 319 -27.85 13.15 22.37
C SER A 319 -26.54 12.80 21.66
N ASP A 320 -26.53 11.67 20.95
CA ASP A 320 -25.49 11.33 19.98
C ASP A 320 -26.07 11.44 18.56
N ALA A 321 -25.20 11.79 17.62
CA ALA A 321 -25.51 11.86 16.19
C ALA A 321 -24.64 10.85 15.44
N GLU A 322 -25.26 10.12 14.52
CA GLU A 322 -24.57 9.21 13.61
C GLU A 322 -24.26 9.94 12.29
N ILE A 323 -23.00 9.96 11.90
CA ILE A 323 -22.54 10.58 10.67
C ILE A 323 -21.93 9.50 9.80
N PRO A 324 -22.41 9.28 8.55
CA PRO A 324 -21.77 8.35 7.63
C PRO A 324 -20.28 8.62 7.50
N LEU A 325 -19.44 7.58 7.55
CA LEU A 325 -17.99 7.75 7.48
C LEU A 325 -17.57 8.43 6.16
N SER A 326 -18.30 8.20 5.07
CA SER A 326 -18.11 8.87 3.78
C SER A 326 -18.38 10.38 3.81
N ALA A 327 -19.12 10.88 4.80
CA ALA A 327 -19.37 12.30 5.02
C ALA A 327 -18.37 12.97 5.98
N GLU A 328 -17.48 12.19 6.58
CA GLU A 328 -16.39 12.68 7.40
C GLU A 328 -15.26 13.26 6.54
N SER A 329 -14.39 14.08 7.15
CA SER A 329 -13.19 14.57 6.48
C SER A 329 -12.28 13.43 6.04
N THR A 330 -11.51 13.61 4.97
CA THR A 330 -10.51 12.64 4.48
C THR A 330 -9.56 12.21 5.59
N GLY A 331 -9.10 13.17 6.43
CA GLY A 331 -8.24 12.87 7.56
C GLY A 331 -8.91 11.96 8.60
N THR A 332 -10.18 12.20 8.91
CA THR A 332 -10.96 11.34 9.82
C THR A 332 -11.09 9.93 9.26
N GLN A 333 -11.43 9.81 7.98
CA GLN A 333 -11.55 8.52 7.31
C GLN A 333 -10.23 7.75 7.37
N ARG A 334 -9.09 8.40 7.07
CA ARG A 334 -7.75 7.80 7.14
C ARG A 334 -7.38 7.33 8.55
N VAL A 335 -7.64 8.13 9.56
CA VAL A 335 -7.37 7.74 10.96
C VAL A 335 -8.20 6.53 11.37
N VAL A 336 -9.49 6.48 11.01
CA VAL A 336 -10.36 5.33 11.26
C VAL A 336 -9.78 4.07 10.58
N LEU A 337 -9.32 4.20 9.34
CA LEU A 337 -8.73 3.09 8.57
C LEU A 337 -7.44 2.57 9.19
N ILE A 338 -6.54 3.47 9.55
CA ILE A 338 -5.29 3.10 10.20
C ILE A 338 -5.57 2.38 11.50
N ALA A 339 -6.53 2.89 12.29
CA ALA A 339 -6.95 2.26 13.53
C ALA A 339 -7.49 0.84 13.30
N LEU A 340 -8.38 0.66 12.33
CA LEU A 340 -8.93 -0.64 11.97
C LEU A 340 -7.85 -1.61 11.49
N ALA A 341 -6.93 -1.16 10.62
CA ALA A 341 -5.81 -1.97 10.15
C ALA A 341 -4.93 -2.45 11.31
N MET A 342 -4.57 -1.53 12.21
CA MET A 342 -3.72 -1.86 13.36
C MET A 342 -4.40 -2.81 14.35
N ILE A 343 -5.66 -2.55 14.68
CA ILE A 343 -6.42 -3.36 15.64
C ILE A 343 -6.68 -4.75 15.07
N SER A 344 -7.11 -4.83 13.79
CA SER A 344 -7.32 -6.10 13.10
C SER A 344 -6.08 -6.98 13.14
N SER A 345 -4.91 -6.43 12.85
CA SER A 345 -3.66 -7.19 12.87
C SER A 345 -3.27 -7.70 14.26
N GLN A 346 -3.55 -6.91 15.30
CA GLN A 346 -3.24 -7.31 16.67
C GLN A 346 -4.16 -8.40 17.21
N ILE A 347 -5.45 -8.35 16.87
CA ILE A 347 -6.43 -9.30 17.37
C ILE A 347 -6.32 -10.63 16.64
N GLN A 348 -6.15 -10.60 15.33
CA GLN A 348 -6.10 -11.80 14.51
C GLN A 348 -4.70 -12.40 14.42
N GLY A 349 -3.67 -11.77 15.01
CA GLY A 349 -2.26 -12.12 14.78
C GLY A 349 -1.88 -12.01 13.30
N ASN A 350 -2.58 -11.17 12.56
CA ASN A 350 -2.59 -11.15 11.11
C ASN A 350 -1.81 -9.94 10.61
N GLN A 351 -0.48 -10.10 10.52
CA GLN A 351 0.41 -9.07 9.99
C GLN A 351 -0.01 -8.66 8.57
N LYS A 352 -0.01 -7.35 8.30
CA LYS A 352 -0.36 -6.77 7.01
C LYS A 352 0.76 -5.87 6.51
N THR A 353 0.90 -5.78 5.20
CA THR A 353 1.65 -4.71 4.54
C THR A 353 0.63 -3.70 4.04
N VAL A 354 0.70 -2.49 4.57
CA VAL A 354 -0.26 -1.41 4.30
C VAL A 354 0.46 -0.30 3.56
N VAL A 355 -0.10 0.13 2.44
CA VAL A 355 0.51 1.11 1.54
C VAL A 355 -0.40 2.33 1.44
N PHE A 356 0.15 3.52 1.64
CA PHE A 356 -0.55 4.79 1.50
C PHE A 356 0.12 5.65 0.44
N ASP A 357 -0.66 6.11 -0.53
CA ASP A 357 -0.28 7.26 -1.35
C ASP A 357 -0.77 8.55 -0.65
N GLU A 358 0.06 9.61 -0.69
CA GLU A 358 -0.24 10.88 -0.03
C GLU A 358 -0.67 10.68 1.45
N PHE A 359 0.20 10.00 2.22
CA PHE A 359 -0.11 9.58 3.60
C PHE A 359 -0.66 10.70 4.48
N GLU A 360 -0.14 11.91 4.32
CA GLU A 360 -0.48 13.10 5.11
C GLU A 360 -1.79 13.79 4.70
N GLU A 361 -2.39 13.43 3.58
CA GLU A 361 -3.57 14.13 3.08
C GLU A 361 -4.70 14.18 4.12
N GLY A 362 -5.13 15.39 4.46
CA GLY A 362 -6.15 15.64 5.48
C GLY A 362 -5.67 15.45 6.93
N LEU A 363 -4.39 15.12 7.17
CA LEU A 363 -3.82 14.98 8.50
C LEU A 363 -3.03 16.23 8.91
N HIS A 364 -3.18 16.63 10.18
CA HIS A 364 -2.27 17.62 10.75
C HIS A 364 -0.86 17.01 10.88
N VAL A 365 0.19 17.84 10.71
CA VAL A 365 1.60 17.43 10.77
C VAL A 365 1.92 16.56 11.99
N GLU A 366 1.53 17.02 13.18
CA GLU A 366 1.80 16.30 14.42
C GLU A 366 1.09 14.94 14.49
N MET A 367 -0.09 14.84 13.86
CA MET A 367 -0.81 13.56 13.72
C MET A 367 -0.03 12.60 12.82
N ALA A 368 0.44 13.06 11.66
CA ALA A 368 1.22 12.23 10.75
C ALA A 368 2.52 11.75 11.40
N VAL A 369 3.24 12.63 12.11
CA VAL A 369 4.43 12.27 12.90
C VAL A 369 4.08 11.28 14.02
N GLY A 370 2.98 11.51 14.74
CA GLY A 370 2.48 10.62 15.79
C GLY A 370 2.16 9.21 15.27
N LEU A 371 1.49 9.12 14.11
CA LEU A 371 1.17 7.85 13.46
C LEU A 371 2.44 7.12 12.99
N LEU A 372 3.40 7.82 12.38
CA LEU A 372 4.68 7.20 11.97
C LEU A 372 5.45 6.66 13.19
N ASN A 373 5.47 7.39 14.30
CA ASN A 373 6.07 6.92 15.55
C ASN A 373 5.34 5.69 16.11
N LEU A 374 4.01 5.62 15.97
CA LEU A 374 3.20 4.48 16.35
C LEU A 374 3.50 3.26 15.45
N PHE A 375 3.63 3.46 14.13
CA PHE A 375 4.03 2.40 13.18
C PHE A 375 5.39 1.82 13.54
N ASN A 376 6.32 2.65 13.98
CA ASN A 376 7.66 2.28 14.43
C ASN A 376 7.73 1.90 15.92
N SER A 377 6.62 1.61 16.57
CA SER A 377 6.61 1.19 17.97
C SER A 377 6.75 -0.33 18.11
N VAL A 378 7.21 -0.78 19.29
CA VAL A 378 7.30 -2.22 19.61
C VAL A 378 5.95 -2.92 19.62
N LYS A 379 4.86 -2.17 19.71
CA LYS A 379 3.48 -2.70 19.73
C LYS A 379 2.96 -3.01 18.34
N ASN A 380 3.48 -2.35 17.30
CA ASN A 380 3.06 -2.59 15.92
C ASN A 380 3.67 -3.87 15.36
N GLN A 381 2.84 -4.67 14.68
CA GLN A 381 3.22 -5.91 14.00
C GLN A 381 3.02 -5.82 12.48
N ASN A 382 2.55 -4.69 11.96
CA ASN A 382 2.35 -4.45 10.53
C ASN A 382 3.55 -3.77 9.89
N GLN A 383 3.57 -3.80 8.56
CA GLN A 383 4.45 -2.98 7.74
C GLN A 383 3.66 -1.84 7.09
N PHE A 384 4.31 -0.68 6.92
CA PHE A 384 3.72 0.50 6.29
C PHE A 384 4.66 1.06 5.21
N ILE A 385 4.10 1.31 4.03
CA ILE A 385 4.78 2.01 2.93
C ILE A 385 4.04 3.32 2.73
N LEU A 386 4.73 4.44 2.88
CA LEU A 386 4.13 5.77 2.91
C LEU A 386 4.74 6.61 1.79
N ALA A 387 3.97 7.01 0.78
CA ALA A 387 4.39 8.09 -0.10
C ALA A 387 3.92 9.42 0.51
N THR A 388 4.84 10.39 0.63
CA THR A 388 4.59 11.62 1.38
C THR A 388 5.36 12.82 0.82
N HIS A 389 4.80 14.01 1.02
CA HIS A 389 5.46 15.31 0.77
C HIS A 389 5.86 16.01 2.08
N GLN A 390 5.49 15.43 3.22
CA GLN A 390 5.65 16.05 4.52
C GLN A 390 7.06 15.85 5.08
N LEU A 391 7.89 16.89 4.97
CA LEU A 391 9.31 16.84 5.33
C LEU A 391 9.58 16.62 6.82
N GLU A 392 8.64 16.98 7.68
CA GLU A 392 8.74 16.77 9.12
C GLU A 392 8.83 15.28 9.48
N LEU A 393 8.33 14.39 8.63
CA LEU A 393 8.44 12.95 8.82
C LEU A 393 9.90 12.45 8.68
N LEU A 394 10.77 13.20 7.98
CA LEU A 394 12.21 12.89 7.90
C LEU A 394 12.90 12.96 9.27
N ASP A 395 12.38 13.78 10.18
CA ASP A 395 12.95 14.01 11.50
C ASP A 395 12.22 13.24 12.62
N ALA A 396 11.22 12.41 12.27
CA ALA A 396 10.52 11.53 13.18
C ALA A 396 11.43 10.39 13.68
N ARG A 397 10.88 9.44 14.47
CA ARG A 397 11.61 8.22 14.88
C ARG A 397 11.78 7.24 13.72
N ILE A 398 12.53 7.66 12.72
CA ILE A 398 12.81 6.92 11.49
C ILE A 398 14.30 6.63 11.34
N ARG A 399 14.65 5.54 10.67
CA ARG A 399 16.03 5.12 10.36
C ARG A 399 16.36 5.54 8.93
N THR A 400 17.63 5.66 8.61
CA THR A 400 18.09 6.05 7.26
C THR A 400 17.73 5.02 6.19
N ASP A 401 17.63 3.74 6.54
CA ASP A 401 17.17 2.66 5.65
C ASP A 401 15.64 2.62 5.45
N GLN A 402 14.89 3.40 6.22
CA GLN A 402 13.45 3.59 6.05
C GLN A 402 13.10 4.81 5.19
N ILE A 403 14.07 5.64 4.85
CA ILE A 403 13.89 6.87 4.07
C ILE A 403 14.32 6.60 2.63
N TYR A 404 13.38 6.71 1.71
CA TYR A 404 13.60 6.62 0.29
C TYR A 404 13.35 7.96 -0.39
N PHE A 405 14.15 8.29 -1.37
CA PHE A 405 13.96 9.44 -2.24
C PHE A 405 13.62 9.01 -3.65
N THR A 406 12.72 9.78 -4.27
CA THR A 406 12.41 9.66 -5.69
C THR A 406 12.82 10.94 -6.40
N GLU A 407 13.59 10.82 -7.47
CA GLU A 407 14.05 11.93 -8.27
C GLU A 407 13.76 11.66 -9.75
N LYS A 408 13.39 12.70 -10.49
CA LYS A 408 13.17 12.60 -11.93
C LYS A 408 14.22 13.44 -12.66
N ASN A 409 14.96 12.82 -13.57
CA ASN A 409 15.95 13.51 -14.38
C ASN A 409 15.29 14.29 -15.56
N TYR A 410 16.11 15.04 -16.29
CA TYR A 410 15.67 15.85 -17.44
C TYR A 410 15.06 15.02 -18.60
N ARG A 411 15.32 13.71 -18.65
CA ARG A 411 14.71 12.79 -19.62
C ARG A 411 13.37 12.22 -19.15
N GLY A 412 12.89 12.66 -17.99
CA GLY A 412 11.66 12.16 -17.40
C GLY A 412 11.78 10.77 -16.75
N GLU A 413 13.00 10.24 -16.61
CA GLU A 413 13.26 8.97 -15.93
C GLU A 413 13.27 9.20 -14.42
N SER A 414 12.53 8.39 -13.69
CA SER A 414 12.53 8.38 -12.22
C SER A 414 13.54 7.37 -11.69
N ASP A 415 14.24 7.75 -10.62
CA ASP A 415 15.09 6.90 -9.80
C ASP A 415 14.54 6.79 -8.39
N LEU A 416 14.78 5.65 -7.74
CA LEU A 416 14.40 5.36 -6.36
C LEU A 416 15.65 4.88 -5.60
N TYR A 417 16.00 5.56 -4.52
CA TYR A 417 17.19 5.23 -3.72
C TYR A 417 16.96 5.49 -2.23
N ALA A 418 17.63 4.73 -1.37
CA ALA A 418 17.53 4.92 0.07
C ALA A 418 18.54 5.95 0.59
N LEU A 419 18.18 6.71 1.62
CA LEU A 419 19.14 7.60 2.29
C LEU A 419 20.34 6.83 2.84
N PHE A 420 20.15 5.57 3.17
CA PHE A 420 21.22 4.67 3.62
C PHE A 420 22.32 4.48 2.59
N ASP A 421 22.01 4.54 1.29
CA ASP A 421 22.94 4.34 0.18
C ASP A 421 23.97 5.47 0.05
N TYR A 422 23.71 6.64 0.63
CA TYR A 422 24.64 7.77 0.67
C TYR A 422 25.81 7.57 1.65
N GLY A 423 25.80 6.48 2.44
CA GLY A 423 26.86 6.13 3.36
C GLY A 423 26.84 6.93 4.68
N ALA A 424 27.67 6.51 5.64
CA ALA A 424 27.65 7.00 7.02
C ALA A 424 27.98 8.50 7.17
N SER A 425 28.73 9.08 6.25
CA SER A 425 29.10 10.51 6.31
C SER A 425 27.92 11.44 6.04
N VAL A 426 26.99 11.01 5.20
CA VAL A 426 25.81 11.76 4.82
C VAL A 426 24.61 11.40 5.71
N ALA A 427 24.55 10.19 6.20
CA ALA A 427 23.44 9.68 7.03
C ALA A 427 23.59 9.99 8.54
N ARG A 428 24.49 10.94 8.95
CA ARG A 428 24.62 11.35 10.36
C ARG A 428 23.36 12.00 10.87
N SER A 429 22.92 11.59 12.06
CA SER A 429 21.66 12.01 12.68
C SER A 429 21.76 13.24 13.59
N ASP A 430 22.89 13.92 13.59
CA ASP A 430 23.15 15.12 14.39
C ASP A 430 22.55 16.41 13.82
N VAL A 431 22.10 16.37 12.56
CA VAL A 431 21.39 17.46 11.90
C VAL A 431 20.07 16.94 11.36
N ALA A 432 19.00 17.74 11.49
CA ALA A 432 17.67 17.44 10.96
C ALA A 432 17.75 17.11 9.45
N PHE A 433 17.24 15.94 9.06
CA PHE A 433 17.24 15.49 7.67
C PHE A 433 16.38 16.41 6.78
N SER A 434 15.28 16.95 7.30
CA SER A 434 14.43 17.92 6.61
C SER A 434 15.22 19.15 6.13
N LYS A 435 16.05 19.73 7.02
CA LYS A 435 16.91 20.90 6.66
C LYS A 435 17.95 20.57 5.60
N ARG A 436 18.49 19.36 5.63
CA ARG A 436 19.48 18.89 4.64
C ARG A 436 18.83 18.61 3.31
N TYR A 437 17.63 18.05 3.31
CA TYR A 437 16.82 17.84 2.11
C TYR A 437 16.54 19.19 1.42
N ILE A 438 16.02 20.18 2.15
CA ILE A 438 15.75 21.53 1.61
C ILE A 438 17.01 22.17 1.01
N LYS A 439 18.21 21.88 1.53
CA LYS A 439 19.48 22.34 1.00
C LYS A 439 20.00 21.53 -0.21
N GLY A 440 19.25 20.56 -0.69
CA GLY A 440 19.62 19.74 -1.84
C GLY A 440 20.67 18.66 -1.60
N GLN A 441 21.02 18.39 -0.35
CA GLN A 441 22.08 17.42 -0.04
C GLN A 441 21.75 15.97 -0.40
N PHE A 442 20.48 15.68 -0.63
CA PHE A 442 19.99 14.35 -0.96
C PHE A 442 19.43 14.27 -2.39
N GLY A 443 19.55 15.33 -3.21
CA GLY A 443 18.82 15.42 -4.47
C GLY A 443 17.30 15.55 -4.26
N ALA A 444 16.52 15.14 -5.24
CA ALA A 444 15.06 15.04 -5.18
C ALA A 444 14.29 16.35 -4.85
N ILE A 445 14.93 17.52 -5.06
CA ILE A 445 14.33 18.83 -4.85
C ILE A 445 13.60 19.29 -6.11
N PRO A 446 12.41 19.95 -5.98
CA PRO A 446 11.78 20.58 -7.11
C PRO A 446 12.62 21.77 -7.59
N VAL A 447 13.00 21.78 -8.86
CA VAL A 447 13.60 22.94 -9.50
C VAL A 447 12.46 23.83 -10.00
N ILE A 448 12.18 24.93 -9.30
CA ILE A 448 11.17 25.90 -9.70
C ILE A 448 11.89 27.09 -10.32
N ASN A 449 11.70 27.34 -11.62
CA ASN A 449 12.20 28.52 -12.30
C ASN A 449 11.12 29.60 -12.34
N LEU A 450 11.00 30.35 -11.24
CA LEU A 450 10.03 31.44 -11.12
C LEU A 450 10.32 32.63 -12.03
N GLU A 451 11.60 32.84 -12.41
CA GLU A 451 11.98 33.95 -13.29
C GLU A 451 11.40 33.77 -14.69
N ASN A 452 11.48 32.57 -15.26
CA ASN A 452 10.86 32.29 -16.55
C ASN A 452 9.34 32.43 -16.49
N PHE A 453 8.70 31.96 -15.41
CA PHE A 453 7.25 32.09 -15.25
C PHE A 453 6.79 33.56 -15.17
N HIS A 454 7.55 34.42 -14.48
CA HIS A 454 7.27 35.85 -14.46
C HIS A 454 7.50 36.51 -15.82
N ALA A 455 8.50 36.09 -16.56
CA ALA A 455 8.75 36.59 -17.91
C ALA A 455 7.60 36.24 -18.87
N ASP A 456 7.14 35.00 -18.82
CA ASP A 456 6.00 34.51 -19.62
C ASP A 456 4.70 35.25 -19.26
N LEU A 457 4.41 35.48 -17.96
CA LEU A 457 3.25 36.21 -17.53
C LEU A 457 3.26 37.70 -17.98
N ASN A 458 4.44 38.30 -18.04
CA ASN A 458 4.57 39.68 -18.57
C ASN A 458 4.35 39.74 -20.08
N GLN A 459 4.82 38.74 -20.80
CA GLN A 459 4.59 38.61 -22.25
C GLN A 459 3.09 38.49 -22.58
N PHE A 460 2.34 37.71 -21.82
CA PHE A 460 0.87 37.62 -21.94
C PHE A 460 0.14 38.92 -21.64
N LYS A 461 0.66 39.80 -20.74
CA LYS A 461 0.10 41.10 -20.47
C LYS A 461 0.31 42.08 -21.63
N ASP A 462 1.46 42.01 -22.28
CA ASP A 462 1.79 42.86 -23.42
C ASP A 462 1.00 42.44 -24.68
N GLU A 463 0.75 41.14 -24.89
CA GLU A 463 -0.09 40.63 -25.98
C GLU A 463 -1.59 40.91 -25.75
N GLY A 464 -2.04 40.93 -24.49
CA GLY A 464 -3.46 41.25 -24.14
C GLY A 464 -3.86 42.71 -24.34
N ASN A 465 -2.92 43.61 -24.54
CA ASN A 465 -3.19 45.04 -24.86
C ASN A 465 -3.33 45.31 -26.37
N LEU A 466 -3.28 44.31 -27.22
CA LEU A 466 -3.48 44.41 -28.68
C LEU A 466 -4.87 43.92 -29.11
N GLY A 467 -5.94 44.34 -28.47
CA GLY A 467 -7.30 43.93 -28.83
C GLY A 467 -8.41 44.79 -28.27
N GLU A 468 -8.33 46.07 -28.35
CA GLU A 468 -9.55 46.89 -28.45
C GLU A 468 -10.06 46.74 -29.89
N TYR A 469 -11.08 45.90 -30.04
CA TYR A 469 -11.84 45.79 -31.29
C TYR A 469 -12.72 47.03 -31.42
N GLU A 470 -12.44 47.84 -32.46
CA GLU A 470 -13.41 48.76 -33.07
C GLU A 470 -14.61 47.98 -33.66
#